data_fb725d8ea3ddbbe4177f34c48858197d
#
_entry.id   fb725d8ea3ddbbe4177f34c48858197d
#
_cell.length_a   1.000
_cell.length_b   1.000
_cell.length_c   1.000
_cell.angle_alpha   90.00
_cell.angle_beta   90.00
_cell.angle_gamma   90.00
#
_symmetry.space_group_name_H-M   'P 1'
#
loop_
_entity.id
_entity.type
_entity.pdbx_description
1 polymer ?
#
loop_
_entity_poly.entity_id
_entity_poly.type
_entity_poly.pdbx_seq_one_letter_code
_entity_poly.pdbx_strand_id
1 'polypeptide(L)'
;MFERYTPSARQVIVFAQEEARSLRHNAIGSEHVLIGLLRDELGNGGRALRGLGLDAATVHERVAAILPPGSSTTAGQIPFTPRAQRILGRADAESLSLGHEGVGTEHLLLALARESDGIAMRVLGEQGIGSDALRDAVRRTLDEPVPDAVADRAKESVPAPAALRRAQPFASAPGNASIPLAPDARRILGRALAAALEDGRDELTAEDLRAALSGD
;
A
#
# COMPACT_ATOMS: atom_id res chain seq x y z
N MET A 1 0.56 13.34 3.15
CA MET A 1 0.10 12.02 2.71
C MET A 1 0.86 10.87 3.39
N PHE A 2 2.20 10.89 3.45
CA PHE A 2 2.98 9.77 3.99
C PHE A 2 3.42 9.92 5.46
N GLU A 3 2.84 10.84 6.21
CA GLU A 3 3.21 11.11 7.61
C GLU A 3 2.92 9.91 8.52
N ARG A 4 1.83 9.21 8.28
CA ARG A 4 1.44 8.01 9.02
C ARG A 4 2.08 6.72 8.52
N TYR A 5 2.84 6.77 7.41
CA TYR A 5 3.49 5.59 6.85
C TYR A 5 4.68 5.15 7.69
N THR A 6 4.77 3.86 7.98
CA THR A 6 5.94 3.27 8.63
C THR A 6 7.19 3.42 7.75
N PRO A 7 8.40 3.29 8.29
CA PRO A 7 9.62 3.31 7.48
C PRO A 7 9.60 2.30 6.33
N SER A 8 9.17 1.05 6.58
CA SER A 8 9.02 0.01 5.54
C SER A 8 8.01 0.41 4.47
N ALA A 9 6.84 0.94 4.84
CA ALA A 9 5.85 1.37 3.87
C ALA A 9 6.36 2.53 2.99
N ARG A 10 7.15 3.47 3.56
CA ARG A 10 7.82 4.51 2.78
C ARG A 10 8.87 3.93 1.83
N GLN A 11 9.62 2.92 2.29
CA GLN A 11 10.61 2.25 1.48
C GLN A 11 9.99 1.53 0.27
N VAL A 12 8.81 0.93 0.44
CA VAL A 12 8.03 0.36 -0.68
C VAL A 12 7.76 1.40 -1.77
N ILE A 13 7.42 2.63 -1.41
CA ILE A 13 7.17 3.70 -2.38
C ILE A 13 8.47 4.07 -3.15
N VAL A 14 9.61 4.06 -2.46
CA VAL A 14 10.91 4.27 -3.10
C VAL A 14 11.21 3.15 -4.08
N PHE A 15 11.05 1.90 -3.67
CA PHE A 15 11.25 0.74 -4.53
C PHE A 15 10.30 0.76 -5.75
N ALA A 16 9.04 1.14 -5.55
CA ALA A 16 8.09 1.30 -6.66
C ALA A 16 8.53 2.37 -7.68
N GLN A 17 9.12 3.47 -7.20
CA GLN A 17 9.66 4.51 -8.07
C GLN A 17 10.92 4.05 -8.81
N GLU A 18 11.82 3.33 -8.14
CA GLU A 18 13.01 2.73 -8.77
C GLU A 18 12.61 1.73 -9.84
N GLU A 19 11.60 0.92 -9.57
CA GLU A 19 11.08 -0.08 -10.50
C GLU A 19 10.48 0.56 -11.75
N ALA A 20 9.66 1.61 -11.58
CA ALA A 20 9.12 2.38 -12.69
C ALA A 20 10.23 2.99 -13.56
N ARG A 21 11.33 3.45 -12.94
CA ARG A 21 12.51 3.93 -13.68
C ARG A 21 13.25 2.83 -14.42
N SER A 22 13.45 1.69 -13.79
CA SER A 22 14.11 0.51 -14.38
C SER A 22 13.37 0.05 -15.64
N LEU A 23 12.04 0.00 -15.57
CA LEU A 23 11.17 -0.34 -16.70
C LEU A 23 10.93 0.84 -17.66
N ARG A 24 11.52 2.03 -17.40
CA ARG A 24 11.31 3.25 -18.20
C ARG A 24 9.84 3.64 -18.34
N HIS A 25 9.04 3.36 -17.31
CA HIS A 25 7.64 3.76 -17.27
C HIS A 25 7.52 5.23 -16.83
N ASN A 26 6.55 5.94 -17.38
CA ASN A 26 6.32 7.36 -17.10
C ASN A 26 5.35 7.60 -15.93
N ALA A 27 4.83 6.54 -15.32
CA ALA A 27 3.94 6.60 -14.15
C ALA A 27 4.15 5.38 -13.25
N ILE A 28 3.99 5.58 -11.94
CA ILE A 28 4.03 4.52 -10.93
C ILE A 28 2.64 3.89 -10.84
N GLY A 29 2.51 2.64 -11.28
CA GLY A 29 1.26 1.87 -11.23
C GLY A 29 1.22 0.86 -10.09
N SER A 30 0.13 0.08 -10.02
CA SER A 30 -0.07 -0.99 -9.04
C SER A 30 1.01 -2.06 -9.09
N GLU A 31 1.51 -2.38 -10.29
CA GLU A 31 2.58 -3.35 -10.55
C GLU A 31 3.89 -2.94 -9.89
N HIS A 32 4.24 -1.66 -9.93
CA HIS A 32 5.44 -1.15 -9.28
C HIS A 32 5.32 -1.20 -7.75
N VAL A 33 4.10 -0.94 -7.22
CA VAL A 33 3.82 -1.08 -5.78
C VAL A 33 3.94 -2.55 -5.36
N LEU A 34 3.45 -3.50 -6.16
CA LEU A 34 3.59 -4.94 -5.90
C LEU A 34 5.06 -5.38 -5.83
N ILE A 35 5.88 -4.95 -6.81
CA ILE A 35 7.31 -5.27 -6.80
C ILE A 35 8.01 -4.57 -5.62
N GLY A 36 7.64 -3.33 -5.32
CA GLY A 36 8.14 -2.62 -4.15
C GLY A 36 7.86 -3.35 -2.83
N LEU A 37 6.66 -3.92 -2.67
CA LEU A 37 6.28 -4.76 -1.52
C LEU A 37 7.16 -6.02 -1.43
N LEU A 38 7.44 -6.69 -2.55
CA LEU A 38 8.28 -7.88 -2.59
C LEU A 38 9.74 -7.59 -2.29
N ARG A 39 10.24 -6.41 -2.66
CA ARG A 39 11.61 -5.94 -2.36
C ARG A 39 11.79 -5.54 -0.89
N ASP A 40 10.70 -5.23 -0.19
CA ASP A 40 10.76 -4.95 1.25
C ASP A 40 10.83 -6.24 2.05
N GLU A 41 12.01 -6.53 2.62
CA GLU A 41 12.26 -7.75 3.38
C GLU A 41 11.65 -7.74 4.79
N LEU A 42 11.41 -6.55 5.34
CA LEU A 42 11.07 -6.36 6.75
C LEU A 42 9.57 -6.27 7.01
N GLY A 43 8.81 -5.74 6.05
CA GLY A 43 7.39 -5.48 6.22
C GLY A 43 6.50 -6.70 6.05
N ASN A 44 5.39 -6.70 6.76
CA ASN A 44 4.40 -7.77 6.74
C ASN A 44 3.81 -8.02 5.34
N GLY A 45 3.64 -6.97 4.52
CA GLY A 45 3.15 -7.11 3.15
C GLY A 45 4.09 -7.94 2.27
N GLY A 46 5.40 -7.66 2.31
CA GLY A 46 6.41 -8.45 1.60
C GLY A 46 6.51 -9.88 2.13
N ARG A 47 6.45 -10.07 3.46
CA ARG A 47 6.42 -11.41 4.10
C ARG A 47 5.21 -12.22 3.63
N ALA A 48 4.02 -11.62 3.60
CA ALA A 48 2.80 -12.27 3.15
C ALA A 48 2.90 -12.73 1.69
N LEU A 49 3.43 -11.88 0.79
CA LEU A 49 3.63 -12.21 -0.62
C LEU A 49 4.65 -13.35 -0.81
N ARG A 50 5.77 -13.30 -0.11
CA ARG A 50 6.77 -14.38 -0.14
C ARG A 50 6.22 -15.69 0.44
N GLY A 51 5.38 -15.63 1.47
CA GLY A 51 4.64 -16.78 2.01
C GLY A 51 3.68 -17.44 0.99
N LEU A 52 3.27 -16.71 -0.05
CA LEU A 52 2.52 -17.24 -1.19
C LEU A 52 3.42 -17.75 -2.34
N GLY A 53 4.73 -17.80 -2.13
CA GLY A 53 5.71 -18.27 -3.11
C GLY A 53 6.11 -17.24 -4.16
N LEU A 54 5.82 -15.95 -3.93
CA LEU A 54 6.17 -14.88 -4.85
C LEU A 54 7.57 -14.33 -4.55
N ASP A 55 8.31 -14.02 -5.60
CA ASP A 55 9.57 -13.27 -5.55
C ASP A 55 9.57 -12.08 -6.51
N ALA A 56 10.40 -11.09 -6.21
CA ALA A 56 10.43 -9.83 -6.94
C ALA A 56 10.90 -10.01 -8.40
N ALA A 57 11.84 -10.93 -8.65
CA ALA A 57 12.41 -11.14 -10.00
C ALA A 57 11.36 -11.75 -10.94
N THR A 58 10.68 -12.80 -10.50
CA THR A 58 9.60 -13.44 -11.27
C THR A 58 8.46 -12.46 -11.55
N VAL A 59 8.06 -11.66 -10.56
CA VAL A 59 6.99 -10.67 -10.75
C VAL A 59 7.45 -9.56 -11.69
N HIS A 60 8.70 -9.10 -11.61
CA HIS A 60 9.28 -8.13 -12.54
C HIS A 60 9.22 -8.62 -13.99
N GLU A 61 9.67 -9.86 -14.25
CA GLU A 61 9.63 -10.45 -15.59
C GLU A 61 8.20 -10.53 -16.15
N ARG A 62 7.23 -10.92 -15.32
CA ARG A 62 5.82 -10.98 -15.73
C ARG A 62 5.23 -9.60 -16.00
N VAL A 63 5.57 -8.61 -15.17
CA VAL A 63 5.19 -7.21 -15.40
C VAL A 63 5.75 -6.71 -16.72
N ALA A 64 7.04 -6.95 -17.00
CA ALA A 64 7.69 -6.55 -18.24
C ALA A 64 7.09 -7.25 -19.48
N ALA A 65 6.57 -8.47 -19.33
CA ALA A 65 5.87 -9.18 -20.40
C ALA A 65 4.48 -8.59 -20.70
N ILE A 66 3.75 -8.11 -19.68
CA ILE A 66 2.42 -7.50 -19.83
C ILE A 66 2.54 -6.04 -20.27
N LEU A 67 3.46 -5.31 -19.66
CA LEU A 67 3.74 -3.90 -19.91
C LEU A 67 5.21 -3.74 -20.26
N PRO A 68 5.57 -3.80 -21.55
CA PRO A 68 6.96 -3.72 -21.98
C PRO A 68 7.62 -2.42 -21.54
N PRO A 69 8.95 -2.44 -21.32
CA PRO A 69 9.70 -1.24 -20.97
C PRO A 69 9.49 -0.09 -21.95
N GLY A 70 9.36 1.11 -21.40
CA GLY A 70 9.19 2.33 -22.19
C GLY A 70 10.40 2.70 -23.02
N SER A 71 10.21 3.55 -24.03
CA SER A 71 11.27 3.99 -24.96
C SER A 71 12.21 5.05 -24.38
N SER A 72 11.78 5.78 -23.33
CA SER A 72 12.56 6.88 -22.74
C SER A 72 12.50 6.88 -21.22
N THR A 73 13.59 7.32 -20.59
CA THR A 73 13.62 7.55 -19.14
C THR A 73 13.01 8.91 -18.82
N THR A 74 12.08 8.95 -17.88
CA THR A 74 11.54 10.21 -17.37
C THR A 74 12.58 10.88 -16.48
N ALA A 75 13.05 12.07 -16.89
CA ALA A 75 13.89 12.90 -16.04
C ALA A 75 13.03 13.53 -14.93
N GLY A 76 13.39 13.30 -13.67
CA GLY A 76 12.68 13.88 -12.52
C GLY A 76 11.74 12.92 -11.79
N GLN A 77 10.67 13.47 -11.24
CA GLN A 77 9.70 12.72 -10.45
C GLN A 77 8.68 12.02 -11.35
N ILE A 78 8.50 10.72 -11.12
CA ILE A 78 7.51 9.93 -11.83
C ILE A 78 6.18 10.02 -11.05
N PRO A 79 5.06 10.45 -11.70
CA PRO A 79 3.75 10.55 -11.04
C PRO A 79 3.16 9.18 -10.77
N PHE A 80 2.24 9.10 -9.80
CA PHE A 80 1.43 7.91 -9.60
C PHE A 80 0.26 7.88 -10.59
N THR A 81 -0.07 6.67 -11.07
CA THR A 81 -1.34 6.47 -11.79
C THR A 81 -2.53 6.73 -10.85
N PRO A 82 -3.73 7.06 -11.37
CA PRO A 82 -4.92 7.19 -10.52
C PRO A 82 -5.20 5.95 -9.68
N ARG A 83 -4.93 4.75 -10.20
CA ARG A 83 -5.06 3.50 -9.46
C ARG A 83 -4.06 3.40 -8.31
N ALA A 84 -2.79 3.73 -8.54
CA ALA A 84 -1.80 3.74 -7.48
C ALA A 84 -2.14 4.77 -6.39
N GLN A 85 -2.68 5.93 -6.76
CA GLN A 85 -3.17 6.93 -5.81
C GLN A 85 -4.32 6.38 -4.94
N ARG A 86 -5.27 5.65 -5.53
CA ARG A 86 -6.34 4.99 -4.76
C ARG A 86 -5.79 3.94 -3.81
N ILE A 87 -4.83 3.11 -4.24
CA ILE A 87 -4.16 2.13 -3.35
C ILE A 87 -3.55 2.86 -2.14
N LEU A 88 -2.81 3.93 -2.38
CA LEU A 88 -2.18 4.70 -1.30
C LEU A 88 -3.23 5.33 -0.36
N GLY A 89 -4.29 5.91 -0.89
CA GLY A 89 -5.38 6.47 -0.09
C GLY A 89 -6.11 5.40 0.74
N ARG A 90 -6.42 4.24 0.12
CA ARG A 90 -7.08 3.12 0.80
C ARG A 90 -6.23 2.47 1.88
N ALA A 91 -4.90 2.44 1.72
CA ALA A 91 -4.00 1.90 2.74
C ALA A 91 -4.14 2.61 4.09
N ASP A 92 -4.48 3.89 4.09
CA ASP A 92 -4.78 4.64 5.31
C ASP A 92 -6.10 4.16 5.95
N ALA A 93 -7.14 3.94 5.14
CA ALA A 93 -8.40 3.37 5.61
C ALA A 93 -8.23 1.93 6.15
N GLU A 94 -7.45 1.09 5.48
CA GLU A 94 -7.13 -0.27 5.96
C GLU A 94 -6.42 -0.22 7.34
N SER A 95 -5.44 0.70 7.51
CA SER A 95 -4.76 0.89 8.78
C SER A 95 -5.74 1.26 9.91
N LEU A 96 -6.64 2.21 9.64
CA LEU A 96 -7.66 2.62 10.58
C LEU A 96 -8.65 1.48 10.91
N SER A 97 -9.09 0.72 9.91
CA SER A 97 -10.03 -0.39 10.08
C SER A 97 -9.46 -1.51 10.95
N LEU A 98 -8.15 -1.72 10.93
CA LEU A 98 -7.44 -2.67 11.78
C LEU A 98 -7.08 -2.07 13.16
N GLY A 99 -7.35 -0.79 13.39
CA GLY A 99 -7.00 -0.10 14.64
C GLY A 99 -5.51 0.21 14.79
N HIS A 100 -4.75 0.20 13.69
CA HIS A 100 -3.32 0.48 13.70
C HIS A 100 -3.04 1.98 13.68
N GLU A 101 -1.95 2.39 14.34
CA GLU A 101 -1.56 3.81 14.42
C GLU A 101 -0.89 4.32 13.14
N GLY A 102 -0.23 3.43 12.40
CA GLY A 102 0.52 3.75 11.20
C GLY A 102 0.17 2.87 10.02
N VAL A 103 0.43 3.37 8.82
CA VAL A 103 0.24 2.63 7.57
C VAL A 103 1.46 1.77 7.32
N GLY A 104 1.33 0.46 7.55
CA GLY A 104 2.34 -0.55 7.26
C GLY A 104 2.21 -1.12 5.84
N THR A 105 3.13 -2.00 5.48
CA THR A 105 3.17 -2.65 4.16
C THR A 105 2.01 -3.64 3.96
N GLU A 106 1.49 -4.22 5.04
CA GLU A 106 0.26 -5.03 5.05
C GLU A 106 -0.95 -4.23 4.58
N HIS A 107 -1.08 -2.96 4.99
CA HIS A 107 -2.18 -2.10 4.55
C HIS A 107 -2.08 -1.74 3.08
N LEU A 108 -0.85 -1.52 2.57
CA LEU A 108 -0.62 -1.34 1.14
C LEU A 108 -1.02 -2.58 0.35
N LEU A 109 -0.72 -3.78 0.85
CA LEU A 109 -1.10 -5.04 0.21
C LEU A 109 -2.61 -5.26 0.24
N LEU A 110 -3.29 -4.98 1.37
CA LEU A 110 -4.74 -5.06 1.49
C LEU A 110 -5.44 -4.09 0.52
N ALA A 111 -4.96 -2.84 0.45
CA ALA A 111 -5.48 -1.85 -0.48
C ALA A 111 -5.27 -2.26 -1.96
N LEU A 112 -4.09 -2.85 -2.28
CA LEU A 112 -3.80 -3.38 -3.61
C LEU A 112 -4.76 -4.53 -3.97
N ALA A 113 -5.07 -5.42 -3.03
CA ALA A 113 -5.99 -6.54 -3.23
C ALA A 113 -7.44 -6.11 -3.54
N ARG A 114 -7.82 -4.86 -3.25
CA ARG A 114 -9.13 -4.30 -3.61
C ARG A 114 -9.19 -3.73 -5.03
N GLU A 115 -8.07 -3.57 -5.71
CA GLU A 115 -7.99 -3.04 -7.08
C GLU A 115 -7.99 -4.19 -8.10
N SER A 116 -9.17 -4.78 -8.37
CA SER A 116 -9.35 -6.00 -9.19
C SER A 116 -8.74 -5.89 -10.60
N ASP A 117 -8.77 -4.70 -11.22
CA ASP A 117 -8.43 -4.53 -12.65
C ASP A 117 -6.99 -4.03 -12.87
N GLY A 118 -6.16 -3.99 -11.81
CA GLY A 118 -4.78 -3.56 -11.88
C GLY A 118 -3.84 -4.59 -12.52
N ILE A 119 -2.74 -4.14 -13.13
CA ILE A 119 -1.68 -5.03 -13.64
C ILE A 119 -1.15 -5.93 -12.51
N ALA A 120 -1.02 -5.40 -11.29
CA ALA A 120 -0.65 -6.20 -10.13
C ALA A 120 -1.56 -7.41 -9.94
N MET A 121 -2.88 -7.20 -9.91
CA MET A 121 -3.85 -8.29 -9.70
C MET A 121 -3.91 -9.24 -10.90
N ARG A 122 -3.66 -8.75 -12.11
CA ARG A 122 -3.52 -9.62 -13.29
C ARG A 122 -2.31 -10.55 -13.16
N VAL A 123 -1.14 -10.02 -12.79
CA VAL A 123 0.08 -10.83 -12.57
C VAL A 123 -0.13 -11.87 -11.47
N LEU A 124 -0.79 -11.49 -10.37
CA LEU A 124 -1.12 -12.38 -9.27
C LEU A 124 -2.13 -13.46 -9.70
N GLY A 125 -3.16 -13.07 -10.45
CA GLY A 125 -4.18 -13.98 -10.98
C GLY A 125 -3.62 -15.03 -11.93
N GLU A 126 -2.60 -14.72 -12.75
CA GLU A 126 -1.88 -15.67 -13.59
C GLU A 126 -1.15 -16.74 -12.76
N GLN A 127 -0.90 -16.48 -11.49
CA GLN A 127 -0.32 -17.42 -10.53
C GLN A 127 -1.37 -18.05 -9.60
N GLY A 128 -2.65 -17.86 -9.88
CA GLY A 128 -3.76 -18.39 -9.08
C GLY A 128 -3.98 -17.67 -7.76
N ILE A 129 -3.38 -16.46 -7.57
CA ILE A 129 -3.48 -15.70 -6.34
C ILE A 129 -4.53 -14.61 -6.49
N GLY A 130 -5.67 -14.81 -5.83
CA GLY A 130 -6.76 -13.84 -5.76
C GLY A 130 -6.70 -12.94 -4.54
N SER A 131 -7.63 -11.98 -4.47
CA SER A 131 -7.71 -11.02 -3.37
C SER A 131 -7.91 -11.68 -1.99
N ASP A 132 -8.65 -12.78 -1.91
CA ASP A 132 -8.89 -13.48 -0.66
C ASP A 132 -7.62 -14.18 -0.15
N ALA A 133 -6.85 -14.80 -1.07
CA ALA A 133 -5.56 -15.38 -0.71
C ALA A 133 -4.57 -14.35 -0.16
N LEU A 134 -4.57 -13.12 -0.71
CA LEU A 134 -3.76 -12.01 -0.19
C LEU A 134 -4.20 -11.59 1.20
N ARG A 135 -5.51 -11.44 1.44
CA ARG A 135 -6.05 -11.09 2.76
C ARG A 135 -5.72 -12.15 3.81
N ASP A 136 -5.88 -13.43 3.47
CA ASP A 136 -5.56 -14.53 4.36
C ASP A 136 -4.06 -14.62 4.65
N ALA A 137 -3.20 -14.34 3.66
CA ALA A 137 -1.77 -14.29 3.85
C ALA A 137 -1.36 -13.14 4.79
N VAL A 138 -1.95 -11.95 4.63
CA VAL A 138 -1.72 -10.83 5.55
C VAL A 138 -2.17 -11.19 6.96
N ARG A 139 -3.37 -11.78 7.13
CA ARG A 139 -3.88 -12.17 8.45
C ARG A 139 -2.92 -13.15 9.13
N ARG A 140 -2.51 -14.22 8.45
CA ARG A 140 -1.53 -15.18 8.98
C ARG A 140 -0.23 -14.51 9.40
N THR A 141 0.29 -13.59 8.57
CA THR A 141 1.53 -12.88 8.86
C THR A 141 1.43 -11.96 10.08
N LEU A 142 0.25 -11.37 10.32
CA LEU A 142 0.00 -10.54 11.50
C LEU A 142 -0.15 -11.37 12.79
N ASP A 143 -0.66 -12.61 12.69
CA ASP A 143 -0.78 -13.54 13.81
C ASP A 143 0.57 -14.22 14.17
N GLU A 144 1.54 -14.23 13.24
CA GLU A 144 2.86 -14.77 13.47
C GLU A 144 3.77 -13.79 14.23
N PRO A 145 4.55 -14.26 15.23
CA PRO A 145 5.54 -13.42 15.88
C PRO A 145 6.58 -12.92 14.85
N VAL A 146 6.90 -11.63 14.93
CA VAL A 146 7.95 -11.03 14.08
C VAL A 146 9.30 -11.68 14.47
N PRO A 147 10.04 -12.28 13.53
CA PRO A 147 11.35 -12.81 13.82
C PRO A 147 12.29 -11.75 14.41
N ASP A 148 13.05 -12.09 15.44
CA ASP A 148 13.93 -11.14 16.16
C ASP A 148 14.87 -10.36 15.23
N ALA A 149 15.40 -11.00 14.20
CA ALA A 149 16.24 -10.36 13.17
C ALA A 149 15.51 -9.25 12.38
N VAL A 150 14.19 -9.34 12.24
CA VAL A 150 13.35 -8.33 11.58
C VAL A 150 13.02 -7.21 12.55
N ALA A 151 12.75 -7.54 13.81
CA ALA A 151 12.47 -6.58 14.87
C ALA A 151 13.66 -5.65 15.14
N ASP A 152 14.88 -6.16 15.12
CA ASP A 152 16.10 -5.37 15.34
C ASP A 152 16.42 -4.44 14.17
N ARG A 153 16.25 -4.88 12.92
CA ARG A 153 16.42 -4.02 11.73
C ARG A 153 15.34 -2.91 11.63
N ALA A 154 14.13 -3.18 12.11
CA ALA A 154 13.07 -2.17 12.12
C ALA A 154 13.36 -0.99 13.08
N LYS A 155 14.24 -1.18 14.08
CA LYS A 155 14.69 -0.14 15.01
C LYS A 155 15.76 0.77 14.40
N GLU A 156 16.49 0.33 13.38
CA GLU A 156 17.41 1.18 12.62
C GLU A 156 16.58 2.10 11.72
N SER A 157 16.37 3.34 12.17
CA SER A 157 15.62 4.36 11.45
C SER A 157 16.29 4.65 10.11
N VAL A 158 15.69 4.16 9.02
CA VAL A 158 16.08 4.55 7.67
C VAL A 158 15.69 6.02 7.50
N PRO A 159 16.64 6.94 7.25
CA PRO A 159 16.30 8.34 7.01
C PRO A 159 15.37 8.42 5.81
N ALA A 160 14.29 9.18 5.93
CA ALA A 160 13.31 9.37 4.85
C ALA A 160 14.06 9.82 3.58
N PRO A 161 14.00 9.05 2.47
CA PRO A 161 14.71 9.42 1.25
C PRO A 161 14.30 10.81 0.80
N ALA A 162 15.25 11.60 0.30
CA ALA A 162 15.01 12.96 -0.20
C ALA A 162 13.91 13.00 -1.30
N ALA A 163 13.69 11.88 -1.99
CA ALA A 163 12.64 11.67 -2.97
C ALA A 163 11.22 11.79 -2.37
N LEU A 164 11.01 11.35 -1.13
CA LEU A 164 9.71 11.46 -0.44
C LEU A 164 9.36 12.88 -0.02
N ARG A 165 10.36 13.72 0.25
CA ARG A 165 10.14 15.14 0.60
C ARG A 165 9.63 15.98 -0.56
N ARG A 166 9.84 15.53 -1.80
CA ARG A 166 9.43 16.21 -3.04
C ARG A 166 8.18 15.63 -3.69
N ALA A 167 7.68 14.47 -3.20
CA ALA A 167 6.46 13.84 -3.67
C ALA A 167 5.24 14.41 -2.93
N GLN A 168 4.98 15.70 -3.06
CA GLN A 168 3.71 16.31 -2.64
C GLN A 168 2.87 16.63 -3.88
N PRO A 169 1.92 15.78 -4.28
CA PRO A 169 0.94 16.17 -5.29
C PRO A 169 -0.39 16.64 -4.72
N PHE A 170 -0.56 16.70 -3.39
CA PHE A 170 -1.77 17.24 -2.79
C PHE A 170 -1.43 18.33 -1.78
N ALA A 171 -1.90 19.55 -2.06
CA ALA A 171 -1.95 20.62 -1.09
C ALA A 171 -2.71 20.11 0.15
N SER A 172 -2.03 20.08 1.29
CA SER A 172 -2.65 19.80 2.57
C SER A 172 -3.78 20.78 2.79
N ALA A 173 -5.00 20.30 2.95
CA ALA A 173 -6.08 21.12 3.48
C ALA A 173 -5.64 21.63 4.86
N PRO A 174 -5.78 22.94 5.15
CA PRO A 174 -5.40 23.46 6.44
C PRO A 174 -6.37 22.92 7.50
N GLY A 175 -5.87 22.20 8.48
CA GLY A 175 -6.67 21.88 9.64
C GLY A 175 -6.57 20.48 10.26
N ASN A 176 -5.62 19.61 9.88
CA ASN A 176 -5.45 18.33 10.57
C ASN A 176 -4.66 18.50 11.89
N ALA A 177 -5.35 18.98 12.92
CA ALA A 177 -4.97 18.68 14.30
C ALA A 177 -5.19 17.17 14.49
N SER A 178 -4.12 16.41 14.73
CA SER A 178 -4.18 14.98 15.02
C SER A 178 -4.88 14.79 16.36
N ILE A 179 -6.18 14.53 16.36
CA ILE A 179 -6.93 14.18 17.58
C ILE A 179 -6.60 12.71 17.89
N PRO A 180 -6.04 12.40 19.07
CA PRO A 180 -5.80 11.02 19.47
C PRO A 180 -7.16 10.33 19.66
N LEU A 181 -7.53 9.47 18.72
CA LEU A 181 -8.74 8.66 18.78
C LEU A 181 -8.46 7.34 19.51
N ALA A 182 -9.41 6.91 20.35
CA ALA A 182 -9.37 5.57 20.92
C ALA A 182 -9.36 4.48 19.82
N PRO A 183 -8.79 3.30 20.09
CA PRO A 183 -8.69 2.23 19.07
C PRO A 183 -10.03 1.86 18.41
N ASP A 184 -11.10 1.82 19.20
CA ASP A 184 -12.43 1.52 18.68
C ASP A 184 -12.98 2.62 17.78
N ALA A 185 -12.76 3.90 18.13
CA ALA A 185 -13.14 5.03 17.30
C ALA A 185 -12.37 5.06 15.98
N ARG A 186 -11.08 4.67 15.99
CA ARG A 186 -10.29 4.52 14.75
C ARG A 186 -10.85 3.43 13.85
N ARG A 187 -11.23 2.28 14.43
CA ARG A 187 -11.83 1.16 13.68
C ARG A 187 -13.13 1.53 13.00
N ILE A 188 -14.02 2.23 13.72
CA ILE A 188 -15.29 2.71 13.20
C ILE A 188 -15.06 3.70 12.06
N LEU A 189 -14.21 4.68 12.28
CA LEU A 189 -13.87 5.70 11.27
C LEU A 189 -13.22 5.07 10.03
N GLY A 190 -12.36 4.07 10.23
CA GLY A 190 -11.71 3.33 9.14
C GLY A 190 -12.71 2.55 8.28
N ARG A 191 -13.70 1.87 8.90
CA ARG A 191 -14.76 1.18 8.17
C ARG A 191 -15.64 2.16 7.37
N ALA A 192 -16.03 3.27 8.00
CA ALA A 192 -16.81 4.31 7.33
C ALA A 192 -16.07 4.89 6.12
N LEU A 193 -14.76 5.16 6.26
CA LEU A 193 -13.93 5.67 5.18
C LEU A 193 -13.74 4.65 4.05
N ALA A 194 -13.54 3.37 4.40
CA ALA A 194 -13.43 2.31 3.42
C ALA A 194 -14.70 2.18 2.58
N ALA A 195 -15.88 2.20 3.21
CA ALA A 195 -17.17 2.15 2.52
C ALA A 195 -17.38 3.37 1.60
N ALA A 196 -17.08 4.58 2.06
CA ALA A 196 -17.18 5.79 1.23
C ALA A 196 -16.28 5.71 -0.01
N LEU A 197 -15.06 5.20 0.14
CA LEU A 197 -14.12 5.03 -0.98
C LEU A 197 -14.56 3.93 -1.97
N GLU A 198 -15.23 2.87 -1.49
CA GLU A 198 -15.83 1.84 -2.35
C GLU A 198 -16.94 2.41 -3.24
N ASP A 199 -17.72 3.36 -2.70
CA ASP A 199 -18.74 4.09 -3.44
C ASP A 199 -18.17 5.23 -4.31
N GLY A 200 -16.86 5.40 -4.36
CA GLY A 200 -16.18 6.44 -5.13
C GLY A 200 -16.32 7.85 -4.55
N ARG A 201 -16.64 7.98 -3.26
CA ARG A 201 -16.80 9.25 -2.55
C ARG A 201 -15.55 9.63 -1.78
N ASP A 202 -15.22 10.91 -1.81
CA ASP A 202 -14.05 11.45 -1.09
C ASP A 202 -14.42 12.02 0.29
N GLU A 203 -15.71 12.06 0.64
CA GLU A 203 -16.22 12.60 1.89
C GLU A 203 -17.03 11.57 2.66
N LEU A 204 -16.87 11.57 3.99
CA LEU A 204 -17.66 10.77 4.92
C LEU A 204 -19.00 11.44 5.21
N THR A 205 -20.06 10.64 5.14
CA THR A 205 -21.41 11.07 5.54
C THR A 205 -21.75 10.55 6.94
N ALA A 206 -22.81 11.11 7.54
CA ALA A 206 -23.35 10.63 8.79
C ALA A 206 -23.92 9.20 8.68
N GLU A 207 -24.28 8.79 7.46
CA GLU A 207 -24.79 7.45 7.16
C GLU A 207 -23.65 6.41 7.17
N ASP A 208 -22.49 6.73 6.59
CA ASP A 208 -21.28 5.89 6.63
C ASP A 208 -20.85 5.62 8.08
N LEU A 209 -20.90 6.65 8.92
CA LEU A 209 -20.56 6.52 10.34
C LEU A 209 -21.57 5.66 11.10
N ARG A 210 -22.87 5.77 10.79
CA ARG A 210 -23.91 4.93 11.43
C ARG A 210 -23.78 3.47 11.01
N ALA A 211 -23.59 3.19 9.73
CA ALA A 211 -23.36 1.84 9.22
C ALA A 211 -22.11 1.21 9.87
N ALA A 212 -21.02 1.97 9.95
CA ALA A 212 -19.80 1.51 10.62
C ALA A 212 -19.95 1.26 12.13
N LEU A 213 -20.88 1.96 12.79
CA LEU A 213 -21.21 1.74 14.21
C LEU A 213 -22.07 0.50 14.43
N SER A 214 -23.01 0.21 13.53
CA SER A 214 -23.91 -0.95 13.64
C SER A 214 -23.23 -2.29 13.32
N GLY A 215 -22.08 -2.27 12.65
CA GLY A 215 -21.32 -3.48 12.33
C GLY A 215 -21.84 -4.26 11.12
N ASP A 216 -22.75 -3.68 10.35
CA ASP A 216 -23.26 -4.21 9.08
C ASP A 216 -22.33 -3.88 7.89
#